data_9c97b3b25dca2696740da4304e22fc31
#
_entry.id   9c97b3b25dca2696740da4304e22fc31
#
_cell.length_a   1.000
_cell.length_b   1.000
_cell.length_c   1.000
_cell.angle_alpha   90.00
_cell.angle_beta   90.00
_cell.angle_gamma   90.00
#
_symmetry.space_group_name_H-M   'P 1'
#
loop_
_entity.id
_entity.type
_entity.pdbx_description
1 polymer ?
#
loop_
_entity_poly.entity_id
_entity_poly.type
_entity_poly.pdbx_seq_one_letter_code
_entity_poly.pdbx_strand_id
1 'polypeptide(L)'
;MKRQVFTDMLLVRIAEGYSLADRRYITRVLLSLLLVAGNIGLFNLQAQQPAIPIILQAGKNLGKSEYFVDYIYKYKPTPQDKDFNEDIIRLELGTSIVKSYSYRLWQADSALTHAANKSAPMRTPSGDLSPFWYYRDLTTGRTQVWYRTPLAGPILRYMDTPTFTWSITGQKKTISGYETQLATCLFRGRNYEAWFAPSIPISAGPNLFGGLPGLILELRSTDGEHHFTLDALQKRSADIVEWKVRLVKEVSRPQFRDYCQRLHKHPMQTFKSNGQRVYPQNEQGDFLSEAEALDWQIPYNPIERE
;
A
#
# COMPACT_ATOMS: atom_id res chain seq x y z
N MET A 1 15.20 -33.47 4.27
CA MET A 1 14.95 -33.46 5.72
C MET A 1 15.23 -32.08 6.37
N LYS A 2 16.36 -31.40 6.12
CA LYS A 2 16.63 -30.05 6.69
C LYS A 2 15.66 -28.96 6.22
N ARG A 3 15.16 -29.00 4.98
CA ARG A 3 14.17 -28.04 4.44
C ARG A 3 12.80 -28.13 5.13
N GLN A 4 12.33 -29.33 5.44
CA GLN A 4 11.02 -29.56 6.06
C GLN A 4 10.97 -28.99 7.49
N VAL A 5 12.01 -29.27 8.29
CA VAL A 5 12.12 -28.79 9.68
C VAL A 5 12.20 -27.28 9.75
N PHE A 6 12.81 -26.63 8.73
CA PHE A 6 12.98 -25.19 8.66
C PHE A 6 11.68 -24.47 8.30
N THR A 7 10.92 -25.03 7.36
CA THR A 7 9.60 -24.56 6.96
C THR A 7 8.63 -24.61 8.14
N ASP A 8 8.65 -25.71 8.90
CA ASP A 8 7.79 -25.88 10.07
C ASP A 8 8.13 -24.91 11.21
N MET A 9 9.40 -24.58 11.41
CA MET A 9 9.85 -23.58 12.42
C MET A 9 9.48 -22.14 12.07
N LEU A 10 9.53 -21.75 10.79
CA LEU A 10 9.12 -20.42 10.34
C LEU A 10 7.61 -20.25 10.47
N LEU A 11 6.85 -21.29 10.12
CA LEU A 11 5.39 -21.34 10.18
C LEU A 11 4.85 -21.24 11.60
N VAL A 12 5.50 -21.89 12.57
CA VAL A 12 5.05 -21.90 13.97
C VAL A 12 5.16 -20.52 14.63
N ARG A 13 6.18 -19.72 14.30
CA ARG A 13 6.40 -18.42 14.98
C ARG A 13 5.63 -17.23 14.37
N ILE A 14 5.27 -17.28 13.11
CA ILE A 14 4.36 -16.27 12.53
C ILE A 14 2.95 -16.42 13.15
N ALA A 15 2.61 -17.61 13.61
CA ALA A 15 1.29 -17.93 14.15
C ALA A 15 1.10 -17.63 15.66
N GLU A 16 2.11 -17.24 16.41
CA GLU A 16 2.01 -17.09 17.87
C GLU A 16 1.01 -16.03 18.37
N GLY A 17 0.59 -15.10 17.49
CA GLY A 17 -0.46 -14.11 17.79
C GLY A 17 -1.88 -14.51 17.38
N TYR A 18 -2.12 -15.72 16.88
CA TYR A 18 -3.40 -16.13 16.29
C TYR A 18 -4.04 -17.30 17.05
N SER A 19 -5.37 -17.43 16.94
CA SER A 19 -6.11 -18.57 17.52
C SER A 19 -5.68 -19.90 16.89
N LEU A 20 -5.94 -21.04 17.55
CA LEU A 20 -5.59 -22.38 17.03
C LEU A 20 -6.19 -22.68 15.66
N ALA A 21 -7.39 -22.17 15.37
CA ALA A 21 -8.03 -22.29 14.06
C ALA A 21 -7.33 -21.45 13.01
N ASP A 22 -6.99 -20.20 13.33
CA ASP A 22 -6.23 -19.29 12.47
C ASP A 22 -4.81 -19.80 12.22
N ARG A 23 -4.16 -20.42 13.22
CA ARG A 23 -2.82 -21.03 13.11
C ARG A 23 -2.77 -22.15 12.07
N ARG A 24 -3.75 -23.07 12.10
CA ARG A 24 -3.83 -24.16 11.12
C ARG A 24 -4.07 -23.65 9.70
N TYR A 25 -4.81 -22.59 9.58
CA TYR A 25 -5.12 -21.96 8.29
C TYR A 25 -3.91 -21.20 7.74
N ILE A 26 -3.28 -20.36 8.56
CA ILE A 26 -2.05 -19.62 8.20
C ILE A 26 -0.92 -20.59 7.83
N THR A 27 -0.77 -21.69 8.56
CA THR A 27 0.21 -22.73 8.24
C THR A 27 -0.06 -23.38 6.87
N ARG A 28 -1.32 -23.70 6.55
CA ARG A 28 -1.69 -24.24 5.23
C ARG A 28 -1.50 -23.24 4.10
N VAL A 29 -1.81 -21.98 4.34
CA VAL A 29 -1.66 -20.88 3.39
C VAL A 29 -0.18 -20.63 3.08
N LEU A 30 0.67 -20.58 4.10
CA LEU A 30 2.12 -20.42 3.93
C LEU A 30 2.77 -21.65 3.30
N LEU A 31 2.27 -22.87 3.58
CA LEU A 31 2.71 -24.09 2.91
C LEU A 31 2.33 -24.11 1.42
N SER A 32 1.12 -23.63 1.07
CA SER A 32 0.72 -23.51 -0.33
C SER A 32 1.51 -22.45 -1.09
N LEU A 33 1.88 -21.36 -0.44
CA LEU A 33 2.78 -20.34 -0.99
C LEU A 33 4.18 -20.89 -1.30
N LEU A 34 4.73 -21.73 -0.41
CA LEU A 34 6.00 -22.41 -0.60
C LEU A 34 5.96 -23.48 -1.69
N LEU A 35 4.82 -24.17 -1.86
CA LEU A 35 4.61 -25.17 -2.93
C LEU A 35 4.44 -24.52 -4.32
N VAL A 36 3.85 -23.31 -4.37
CA VAL A 36 3.72 -22.53 -5.62
C VAL A 36 5.06 -21.89 -6.00
N ALA A 37 5.87 -21.43 -5.02
CA ALA A 37 7.21 -20.91 -5.26
C ALA A 37 8.20 -21.98 -5.79
N GLY A 38 7.92 -23.25 -5.55
CA GLY A 38 8.71 -24.38 -6.06
C GLY A 38 8.54 -24.69 -7.55
N ASN A 39 7.54 -24.09 -8.22
CA ASN A 39 7.19 -24.37 -9.62
C ASN A 39 7.19 -23.16 -10.58
N ILE A 40 7.58 -21.97 -10.12
CA ILE A 40 7.64 -20.78 -10.98
C ILE A 40 9.08 -20.23 -10.94
N GLY A 41 9.69 -20.24 -12.13
CA GLY A 41 11.05 -19.76 -12.33
C GLY A 41 11.23 -18.28 -11.99
N LEU A 42 12.43 -17.99 -11.48
CA LEU A 42 13.10 -16.70 -11.45
C LEU A 42 12.30 -15.52 -10.88
N PHE A 43 12.23 -15.43 -9.56
CA PHE A 43 11.92 -14.16 -8.91
C PHE A 43 13.20 -13.31 -8.84
N ASN A 44 13.22 -12.21 -9.60
CA ASN A 44 14.20 -11.15 -9.45
C ASN A 44 14.09 -10.56 -8.03
N LEU A 45 15.11 -10.74 -7.21
CA LEU A 45 15.18 -10.31 -5.80
C LEU A 45 15.38 -8.79 -5.62
N GLN A 46 15.25 -7.99 -6.67
CA GLN A 46 15.17 -6.54 -6.58
C GLN A 46 13.76 -6.02 -6.26
N ALA A 47 12.76 -6.90 -6.24
CA ALA A 47 11.39 -6.52 -5.92
C ALA A 47 11.21 -6.34 -4.41
N GLN A 48 10.49 -5.29 -4.02
CA GLN A 48 9.96 -5.12 -2.67
C GLN A 48 9.26 -6.41 -2.25
N GLN A 49 9.35 -6.76 -0.97
CA GLN A 49 8.72 -7.97 -0.45
C GLN A 49 7.21 -7.94 -0.74
N PRO A 50 6.64 -8.97 -1.38
CA PRO A 50 5.22 -8.97 -1.72
C PRO A 50 4.39 -8.73 -0.45
N ALA A 51 3.42 -7.84 -0.53
CA ALA A 51 2.52 -7.57 0.57
C ALA A 51 1.72 -8.83 0.88
N ILE A 52 1.93 -9.43 2.04
CA ILE A 52 1.19 -10.62 2.48
C ILE A 52 -0.27 -10.22 2.72
N PRO A 53 -1.25 -10.90 2.12
CA PRO A 53 -2.65 -10.64 2.37
C PRO A 53 -3.02 -10.80 3.85
N ILE A 54 -3.94 -9.95 4.32
CA ILE A 54 -4.43 -9.97 5.71
C ILE A 54 -5.95 -10.15 5.74
N ILE A 55 -6.46 -10.64 6.87
CA ILE A 55 -7.90 -10.73 7.10
C ILE A 55 -8.43 -9.33 7.43
N LEU A 56 -9.36 -8.84 6.60
CA LEU A 56 -10.08 -7.61 6.81
C LEU A 56 -11.46 -7.89 7.40
N GLN A 57 -11.74 -7.32 8.55
CA GLN A 57 -13.08 -7.35 9.15
C GLN A 57 -13.77 -6.00 8.96
N ALA A 58 -15.08 -6.02 8.76
CA ALA A 58 -15.86 -4.80 8.73
C ALA A 58 -15.82 -4.12 10.10
N GLY A 59 -15.46 -2.87 10.12
CA GLY A 59 -15.45 -2.02 11.29
C GLY A 59 -16.61 -1.04 11.28
N LYS A 60 -16.31 0.21 11.67
CA LYS A 60 -17.29 1.30 11.72
C LYS A 60 -17.69 1.71 10.31
N ASN A 61 -18.98 1.93 10.06
CA ASN A 61 -19.47 2.62 8.88
C ASN A 61 -19.15 4.11 9.03
N LEU A 62 -18.40 4.66 8.06
CA LEU A 62 -17.95 6.05 8.04
C LEU A 62 -18.83 6.95 7.16
N GLY A 63 -19.75 6.37 6.40
CA GLY A 63 -20.65 7.07 5.47
C GLY A 63 -20.92 6.25 4.21
N LYS A 64 -21.51 6.90 3.21
CA LYS A 64 -21.75 6.29 1.90
C LYS A 64 -20.91 6.95 0.84
N SER A 65 -20.41 6.16 -0.09
CA SER A 65 -19.78 6.66 -1.30
C SER A 65 -20.83 7.18 -2.28
N GLU A 66 -20.43 8.16 -3.08
CA GLU A 66 -21.14 8.65 -4.25
C GLU A 66 -20.45 8.18 -5.53
N TYR A 67 -19.10 8.05 -5.46
CA TYR A 67 -18.28 7.63 -6.57
C TYR A 67 -17.22 6.63 -6.12
N PHE A 68 -16.87 5.73 -7.03
CA PHE A 68 -15.65 4.96 -7.02
C PHE A 68 -14.74 5.50 -8.11
N VAL A 69 -13.49 5.80 -7.75
CA VAL A 69 -12.48 6.32 -8.68
C VAL A 69 -11.27 5.41 -8.64
N ASP A 70 -10.87 4.89 -9.78
CA ASP A 70 -9.67 4.08 -9.91
C ASP A 70 -8.60 4.87 -10.65
N TYR A 71 -7.36 4.80 -10.13
CA TYR A 71 -6.18 5.35 -10.75
C TYR A 71 -5.19 4.25 -11.04
N ILE A 72 -4.60 4.27 -12.24
CA ILE A 72 -3.36 3.56 -12.49
C ILE A 72 -2.24 4.37 -11.81
N TYR A 73 -1.57 3.73 -10.87
CA TYR A 73 -0.42 4.30 -10.18
C TYR A 73 0.86 3.66 -10.66
N LYS A 74 1.69 4.43 -11.36
CA LYS A 74 3.04 4.03 -11.77
C LYS A 74 4.07 4.73 -10.91
N TYR A 75 5.06 3.97 -10.42
CA TYR A 75 6.11 4.53 -9.60
C TYR A 75 7.42 3.78 -9.76
N LYS A 76 8.52 4.48 -9.62
CA LYS A 76 9.85 3.89 -9.59
C LYS A 76 10.17 3.39 -8.19
N PRO A 77 10.65 2.15 -8.00
CA PRO A 77 11.11 1.63 -6.71
C PRO A 77 12.25 2.46 -6.12
N THR A 78 13.18 2.89 -6.99
CA THR A 78 14.23 3.86 -6.68
C THR A 78 14.32 4.90 -7.80
N PRO A 79 14.91 6.09 -7.56
CA PRO A 79 15.10 7.10 -8.61
C PRO A 79 15.93 6.61 -9.80
N GLN A 80 16.80 5.62 -9.60
CA GLN A 80 17.71 5.06 -10.62
C GLN A 80 17.06 4.00 -11.50
N ASP A 81 15.93 3.44 -11.06
CA ASP A 81 15.23 2.40 -11.83
C ASP A 81 14.69 2.97 -13.15
N LYS A 82 14.81 2.18 -14.19
CA LYS A 82 14.25 2.50 -15.52
C LYS A 82 12.79 2.08 -15.61
N ASP A 83 12.44 0.98 -14.97
CA ASP A 83 11.12 0.39 -15.00
C ASP A 83 10.23 0.94 -13.89
N PHE A 84 8.94 0.89 -14.14
CA PHE A 84 7.92 1.31 -13.19
C PHE A 84 7.19 0.10 -12.63
N ASN A 85 6.96 0.12 -11.34
CA ASN A 85 5.93 -0.71 -10.73
C ASN A 85 4.56 -0.08 -10.99
N GLU A 86 3.52 -0.92 -11.01
CA GLU A 86 2.16 -0.49 -11.27
C GLU A 86 1.19 -1.07 -10.24
N ASP A 87 0.33 -0.20 -9.71
CA ASP A 87 -0.79 -0.57 -8.85
C ASP A 87 -2.08 0.12 -9.30
N ILE A 88 -3.22 -0.33 -8.79
CA ILE A 88 -4.51 0.35 -8.95
C ILE A 88 -4.90 0.93 -7.61
N ILE A 89 -4.93 2.25 -7.52
CA ILE A 89 -5.39 2.96 -6.33
C ILE A 89 -6.86 3.29 -6.48
N ARG A 90 -7.69 2.73 -5.61
CA ARG A 90 -9.13 2.99 -5.55
C ARG A 90 -9.46 4.03 -4.49
N LEU A 91 -10.33 4.97 -4.86
CA LEU A 91 -11.00 5.86 -3.94
C LEU A 91 -12.48 5.49 -3.85
N GLU A 92 -12.98 5.37 -2.62
CA GLU A 92 -14.41 5.44 -2.30
C GLU A 92 -14.68 6.86 -1.84
N LEU A 93 -15.32 7.66 -2.70
CA LEU A 93 -15.63 9.09 -2.45
C LEU A 93 -17.03 9.23 -1.88
N GLY A 94 -17.14 9.69 -0.64
CA GLY A 94 -18.39 10.16 -0.03
C GLY A 94 -18.43 11.68 0.06
N THR A 95 -19.51 12.23 0.60
CA THR A 95 -19.69 13.68 0.81
C THR A 95 -18.74 14.28 1.83
N SER A 96 -18.37 13.52 2.87
CA SER A 96 -17.54 13.99 3.98
C SER A 96 -16.30 13.14 4.24
N ILE A 97 -16.20 11.98 3.61
CA ILE A 97 -15.13 11.01 3.84
C ILE A 97 -14.62 10.44 2.52
N VAL A 98 -13.32 10.27 2.42
CA VAL A 98 -12.66 9.54 1.33
C VAL A 98 -11.88 8.40 1.93
N LYS A 99 -12.00 7.21 1.33
CA LYS A 99 -11.15 6.07 1.60
C LYS A 99 -10.32 5.78 0.35
N SER A 100 -9.00 5.66 0.51
CA SER A 100 -8.05 5.35 -0.57
C SER A 100 -7.22 4.13 -0.23
N TYR A 101 -7.00 3.22 -1.19
CA TYR A 101 -6.25 1.98 -0.97
C TYR A 101 -5.83 1.30 -2.27
N SER A 102 -4.84 0.40 -2.21
CA SER A 102 -4.51 -0.52 -3.31
C SER A 102 -5.66 -1.48 -3.56
N TYR A 103 -6.28 -1.39 -4.74
CA TYR A 103 -7.39 -2.27 -5.10
C TYR A 103 -6.94 -3.72 -5.31
N ARG A 104 -5.77 -3.93 -5.90
CA ARG A 104 -5.20 -5.27 -6.09
C ARG A 104 -4.92 -5.95 -4.73
N LEU A 105 -4.38 -5.20 -3.78
CA LEU A 105 -4.11 -5.71 -2.43
C LEU A 105 -5.41 -6.01 -1.68
N TRP A 106 -6.40 -5.13 -1.79
CA TRP A 106 -7.74 -5.38 -1.23
C TRP A 106 -8.41 -6.62 -1.82
N GLN A 107 -8.25 -6.88 -3.13
CA GLN A 107 -8.79 -8.11 -3.75
C GLN A 107 -8.17 -9.36 -3.11
N ALA A 108 -6.86 -9.37 -2.88
CA ALA A 108 -6.18 -10.47 -2.22
C ALA A 108 -6.63 -10.64 -0.75
N ASP A 109 -6.74 -9.54 0.00
CA ASP A 109 -7.24 -9.54 1.38
C ASP A 109 -8.69 -10.03 1.45
N SER A 110 -9.53 -9.58 0.53
CA SER A 110 -10.93 -9.99 0.44
C SER A 110 -11.05 -11.48 0.12
N ALA A 111 -10.27 -11.97 -0.83
CA ALA A 111 -10.21 -13.38 -1.16
C ALA A 111 -9.77 -14.23 0.04
N LEU A 112 -8.72 -13.80 0.77
CA LEU A 112 -8.28 -14.44 2.00
C LEU A 112 -9.37 -14.44 3.08
N THR A 113 -10.02 -13.31 3.27
CA THR A 113 -11.10 -13.15 4.26
C THR A 113 -12.27 -14.08 3.97
N HIS A 114 -12.66 -14.21 2.70
CA HIS A 114 -13.73 -15.14 2.27
C HIS A 114 -13.29 -16.59 2.34
N ALA A 115 -12.04 -16.90 1.98
CA ALA A 115 -11.48 -18.25 2.03
C ALA A 115 -11.32 -18.76 3.46
N ALA A 116 -11.03 -17.88 4.44
CA ALA A 116 -11.02 -18.22 5.86
C ALA A 116 -12.38 -18.77 6.33
N ASN A 117 -13.46 -18.41 5.62
CA ASN A 117 -14.82 -18.91 5.88
C ASN A 117 -15.25 -20.07 4.97
N LYS A 118 -14.54 -20.32 3.83
CA LYS A 118 -14.92 -21.32 2.83
C LYS A 118 -13.68 -21.74 2.01
N SER A 119 -12.97 -22.72 2.33
CA SER A 119 -11.89 -23.46 1.62
C SER A 119 -11.56 -23.07 0.14
N ALA A 120 -11.49 -21.79 -0.20
CA ALA A 120 -11.18 -21.32 -1.54
C ALA A 120 -9.66 -21.12 -1.72
N PRO A 121 -9.09 -21.33 -2.94
CA PRO A 121 -7.67 -21.12 -3.17
C PRO A 121 -7.30 -19.64 -3.04
N MET A 122 -6.25 -19.37 -2.28
CA MET A 122 -5.71 -18.03 -2.10
C MET A 122 -4.89 -17.63 -3.33
N ARG A 123 -5.14 -16.42 -3.84
CA ARG A 123 -4.30 -15.79 -4.85
C ARG A 123 -3.43 -14.74 -4.18
N THR A 124 -2.12 -14.90 -4.26
CA THR A 124 -1.17 -13.83 -3.89
C THR A 124 -1.15 -12.79 -5.00
N PRO A 125 -1.25 -11.51 -4.67
CA PRO A 125 -1.06 -10.48 -5.69
C PRO A 125 0.38 -10.52 -6.20
N SER A 126 0.54 -10.40 -7.51
CA SER A 126 1.86 -10.28 -8.14
C SER A 126 2.26 -8.82 -8.20
N GLY A 127 3.55 -8.55 -8.04
CA GLY A 127 4.15 -7.22 -8.13
C GLY A 127 4.15 -6.46 -6.82
N ASP A 128 4.72 -5.29 -6.91
CA ASP A 128 4.91 -4.37 -5.79
C ASP A 128 3.67 -3.50 -5.65
N LEU A 129 2.93 -3.65 -4.58
CA LEU A 129 1.68 -2.96 -4.35
C LEU A 129 1.82 -1.95 -3.21
N SER A 130 1.08 -0.85 -3.30
CA SER A 130 1.07 0.17 -2.27
C SER A 130 0.59 -0.42 -0.93
N PRO A 131 1.43 -0.39 0.12
CA PRO A 131 1.07 -0.94 1.43
C PRO A 131 0.19 0.01 2.24
N PHE A 132 -0.20 1.14 1.68
CA PHE A 132 -0.95 2.18 2.36
C PHE A 132 -2.44 2.10 2.10
N TRP A 133 -3.23 2.51 3.12
CA TRP A 133 -4.61 2.96 2.94
C TRP A 133 -4.90 4.15 3.84
N TYR A 134 -5.89 4.95 3.42
CA TYR A 134 -6.18 6.24 4.02
C TYR A 134 -7.68 6.40 4.25
N TYR A 135 -8.04 7.06 5.36
CA TYR A 135 -9.37 7.60 5.58
C TYR A 135 -9.22 9.09 5.84
N ARG A 136 -9.75 9.92 4.94
CA ARG A 136 -9.65 11.37 5.03
C ARG A 136 -11.03 11.99 5.23
N ASP A 137 -11.18 12.76 6.30
CA ASP A 137 -12.31 13.64 6.51
C ASP A 137 -12.15 14.88 5.61
N LEU A 138 -13.08 15.10 4.70
CA LEU A 138 -13.04 16.20 3.73
C LEU A 138 -13.35 17.56 4.38
N THR A 139 -14.04 17.55 5.52
CA THR A 139 -14.41 18.78 6.25
C THR A 139 -13.23 19.34 7.03
N THR A 140 -12.50 18.47 7.70
CA THR A 140 -11.38 18.86 8.59
C THR A 140 -10.01 18.65 7.96
N GLY A 141 -9.91 17.91 6.88
CA GLY A 141 -8.65 17.47 6.27
C GLY A 141 -7.90 16.41 7.09
N ARG A 142 -8.42 16.02 8.26
CA ARG A 142 -7.78 14.97 9.10
C ARG A 142 -7.77 13.66 8.37
N THR A 143 -6.61 13.03 8.34
CA THR A 143 -6.37 11.78 7.61
C THR A 143 -5.80 10.74 8.55
N GLN A 144 -6.45 9.58 8.63
CA GLN A 144 -5.85 8.40 9.22
C GLN A 144 -5.00 7.74 8.14
N VAL A 145 -3.73 7.58 8.42
CA VAL A 145 -2.78 6.88 7.56
C VAL A 145 -2.47 5.52 8.16
N TRP A 146 -2.66 4.50 7.38
CA TRP A 146 -2.43 3.11 7.74
C TRP A 146 -1.36 2.54 6.83
N TYR A 147 -0.43 1.81 7.39
CA TYR A 147 0.69 1.21 6.67
C TYR A 147 0.85 -0.26 7.05
N ARG A 148 0.84 -1.10 6.05
CA ARG A 148 1.13 -2.52 6.19
C ARG A 148 2.63 -2.74 6.20
N THR A 149 3.16 -3.17 7.34
CA THR A 149 4.58 -3.53 7.40
C THR A 149 4.82 -4.86 6.68
N PRO A 150 6.01 -5.07 6.09
CA PRO A 150 6.34 -6.31 5.42
C PRO A 150 6.27 -7.54 6.35
N LEU A 151 6.11 -8.73 5.75
CA LEU A 151 6.22 -10.03 6.40
C LEU A 151 5.25 -10.21 7.59
N ALA A 152 4.00 -9.76 7.42
CA ALA A 152 2.94 -9.85 8.44
C ALA A 152 3.30 -9.20 9.80
N GLY A 153 4.14 -8.18 9.78
CA GLY A 153 4.41 -7.34 10.94
C GLY A 153 3.20 -6.51 11.37
N PRO A 154 3.34 -5.68 12.42
CA PRO A 154 2.24 -4.85 12.91
C PRO A 154 1.79 -3.84 11.85
N ILE A 155 0.50 -3.57 11.80
CA ILE A 155 -0.02 -2.45 11.02
C ILE A 155 0.28 -1.16 11.77
N LEU A 156 0.98 -0.22 11.15
CA LEU A 156 1.23 1.09 11.75
C LEU A 156 0.08 2.03 11.38
N ARG A 157 -0.39 2.82 12.36
CA ARG A 157 -1.40 3.84 12.15
C ARG A 157 -0.95 5.15 12.77
N TYR A 158 -1.16 6.26 12.03
CA TYR A 158 -0.99 7.60 12.58
C TYR A 158 -2.05 8.57 12.03
N MET A 159 -2.24 9.66 12.76
CA MET A 159 -3.09 10.78 12.32
C MET A 159 -2.24 11.84 11.65
N ASP A 160 -2.74 12.37 10.56
CA ASP A 160 -2.12 13.45 9.80
C ASP A 160 -3.15 14.52 9.41
N THR A 161 -2.69 15.69 9.07
CA THR A 161 -3.51 16.74 8.46
C THR A 161 -2.67 17.34 7.33
N PRO A 162 -2.58 16.66 6.17
CA PRO A 162 -1.75 17.13 5.07
C PRO A 162 -2.29 18.45 4.54
N THR A 163 -1.40 19.43 4.42
CA THR A 163 -1.70 20.76 3.89
C THR A 163 -1.02 20.95 2.54
N PHE A 164 -1.78 21.39 1.56
CA PHE A 164 -1.28 21.62 0.21
C PHE A 164 -1.43 23.10 -0.14
N THR A 165 -0.33 23.72 -0.55
CA THR A 165 -0.34 25.07 -1.10
C THR A 165 -0.27 24.97 -2.63
N TRP A 166 -1.44 24.87 -3.26
CA TRP A 166 -1.54 24.77 -4.70
C TRP A 166 -1.44 26.12 -5.39
N SER A 167 -0.62 26.18 -6.44
CA SER A 167 -0.60 27.27 -7.43
C SER A 167 -1.35 26.83 -8.67
N ILE A 168 -2.59 27.33 -8.84
CA ILE A 168 -3.43 27.01 -10.00
C ILE A 168 -2.94 27.84 -11.18
N THR A 169 -2.71 27.19 -12.32
CA THR A 169 -2.24 27.82 -13.56
C THR A 169 -3.40 28.07 -14.54
N GLY A 170 -3.14 28.79 -15.63
CA GLY A 170 -4.09 28.96 -16.74
C GLY A 170 -4.13 27.78 -17.72
N GLN A 171 -3.30 26.75 -17.53
CA GLN A 171 -3.22 25.63 -18.46
C GLN A 171 -4.42 24.70 -18.29
N LYS A 172 -4.98 24.27 -19.42
CA LYS A 172 -6.14 23.37 -19.49
C LYS A 172 -5.86 22.22 -20.45
N LYS A 173 -6.42 21.06 -20.17
CA LYS A 173 -6.52 19.91 -21.09
C LYS A 173 -7.78 19.10 -20.79
N THR A 174 -8.15 18.21 -21.70
CA THR A 174 -9.24 17.26 -21.47
C THR A 174 -8.69 15.92 -21.03
N ILE A 175 -9.21 15.37 -19.93
CA ILE A 175 -8.90 14.02 -19.46
C ILE A 175 -10.21 13.26 -19.32
N SER A 176 -10.33 12.14 -20.02
CA SER A 176 -11.54 11.27 -19.99
C SER A 176 -12.85 12.04 -20.20
N GLY A 177 -12.85 13.07 -21.07
CA GLY A 177 -14.00 13.91 -21.38
C GLY A 177 -14.24 15.07 -20.42
N TYR A 178 -13.45 15.23 -19.36
CA TYR A 178 -13.54 16.34 -18.42
C TYR A 178 -12.52 17.43 -18.75
N GLU A 179 -12.96 18.69 -18.80
CA GLU A 179 -12.03 19.81 -18.83
C GLU A 179 -11.32 19.88 -17.48
N THR A 180 -9.99 19.89 -17.52
CA THR A 180 -9.13 19.96 -16.34
C THR A 180 -8.26 21.20 -16.38
N GLN A 181 -7.81 21.62 -15.20
CA GLN A 181 -6.90 22.73 -15.00
C GLN A 181 -5.65 22.24 -14.25
N LEU A 182 -4.48 22.76 -14.63
CA LEU A 182 -3.23 22.41 -13.99
C LEU A 182 -3.02 23.22 -12.71
N ALA A 183 -2.62 22.53 -11.65
CA ALA A 183 -2.09 23.12 -10.43
C ALA A 183 -0.75 22.47 -10.06
N THR A 184 0.12 23.24 -9.40
CA THR A 184 1.43 22.76 -8.92
C THR A 184 1.57 23.02 -7.44
N CYS A 185 2.31 22.15 -6.73
CA CYS A 185 2.69 22.39 -5.35
C CYS A 185 4.03 21.73 -5.00
N LEU A 186 4.71 22.30 -4.02
CA LEU A 186 5.75 21.60 -3.26
C LEU A 186 5.07 20.94 -2.06
N PHE A 187 5.11 19.62 -2.00
CA PHE A 187 4.55 18.87 -0.89
C PHE A 187 5.61 17.95 -0.30
N ARG A 188 6.00 18.26 0.93
CA ARG A 188 6.92 17.43 1.73
C ARG A 188 8.16 16.98 0.97
N GLY A 189 8.88 17.96 0.42
CA GLY A 189 10.16 17.77 -0.26
C GLY A 189 10.07 17.27 -1.70
N ARG A 190 8.86 17.17 -2.29
CA ARG A 190 8.66 16.76 -3.68
C ARG A 190 7.71 17.71 -4.40
N ASN A 191 8.05 18.12 -5.63
CA ASN A 191 7.18 18.93 -6.47
C ASN A 191 6.18 18.05 -7.22
N TYR A 192 4.92 18.51 -7.26
CA TYR A 192 3.81 17.84 -7.93
C TYR A 192 3.10 18.73 -8.91
N GLU A 193 2.59 18.11 -9.96
CA GLU A 193 1.62 18.66 -10.91
C GLU A 193 0.33 17.85 -10.81
N ALA A 194 -0.81 18.54 -10.66
CA ALA A 194 -2.13 17.95 -10.58
C ALA A 194 -3.05 18.56 -11.63
N TRP A 195 -3.72 17.71 -12.39
CA TRP A 195 -4.80 18.09 -13.28
C TRP A 195 -6.12 17.76 -12.60
N PHE A 196 -6.87 18.77 -12.22
CA PHE A 196 -8.14 18.62 -11.53
C PHE A 196 -9.32 19.08 -12.39
N ALA A 197 -10.48 18.45 -12.22
CA ALA A 197 -11.72 18.76 -12.92
C ALA A 197 -12.64 19.62 -12.05
N PRO A 198 -12.79 20.93 -12.30
CA PRO A 198 -13.73 21.79 -11.55
C PRO A 198 -15.19 21.34 -11.66
N SER A 199 -15.56 20.65 -12.76
CA SER A 199 -16.90 20.10 -12.97
C SER A 199 -17.27 18.95 -12.01
N ILE A 200 -16.28 18.39 -11.30
CA ILE A 200 -16.48 17.41 -10.23
C ILE A 200 -16.02 18.08 -8.91
N PRO A 201 -16.89 18.82 -8.21
CA PRO A 201 -16.53 19.72 -7.13
C PRO A 201 -16.24 18.97 -5.81
N ILE A 202 -15.41 17.93 -5.88
CA ILE A 202 -14.98 17.14 -4.74
C ILE A 202 -13.48 17.35 -4.56
N SER A 203 -13.07 17.92 -3.42
CA SER A 203 -11.68 18.24 -3.10
C SER A 203 -10.90 16.99 -2.71
N ALA A 204 -10.71 16.06 -3.64
CA ALA A 204 -10.06 14.78 -3.42
C ALA A 204 -9.14 14.39 -4.58
N GLY A 205 -8.27 13.39 -4.31
CA GLY A 205 -7.34 12.80 -5.26
C GLY A 205 -6.76 11.51 -4.72
N PRO A 206 -5.83 10.87 -5.46
CA PRO A 206 -5.25 9.59 -5.06
C PRO A 206 -4.48 9.73 -3.74
N ASN A 207 -4.47 8.64 -2.96
CA ASN A 207 -3.83 8.57 -1.64
C ASN A 207 -4.33 9.68 -0.69
N LEU A 208 -3.43 10.54 -0.23
CA LEU A 208 -3.76 11.64 0.70
C LEU A 208 -3.96 12.99 -0.02
N PHE A 209 -3.79 13.05 -1.34
CA PHE A 209 -3.87 14.32 -2.09
C PHE A 209 -5.28 14.87 -2.17
N GLY A 210 -5.37 16.20 -2.24
CA GLY A 210 -6.60 16.97 -2.34
C GLY A 210 -6.34 18.45 -2.14
N GLY A 211 -7.37 19.24 -1.75
CA GLY A 211 -7.22 20.68 -1.50
C GLY A 211 -7.41 21.55 -2.74
N LEU A 212 -7.68 20.95 -3.92
CA LEU A 212 -8.08 21.66 -5.13
C LEU A 212 -9.61 21.77 -5.22
N PRO A 213 -10.16 22.77 -5.93
CA PRO A 213 -11.59 22.96 -6.08
C PRO A 213 -12.18 22.02 -7.15
N GLY A 214 -11.86 20.73 -7.05
CA GLY A 214 -12.29 19.67 -7.95
C GLY A 214 -11.49 18.40 -7.77
N LEU A 215 -11.99 17.29 -8.34
CA LEU A 215 -11.36 15.98 -8.29
C LEU A 215 -10.07 15.99 -9.12
N ILE A 216 -8.98 15.54 -8.54
CA ILE A 216 -7.70 15.36 -9.24
C ILE A 216 -7.82 14.13 -10.13
N LEU A 217 -7.72 14.32 -11.45
CA LEU A 217 -7.79 13.21 -12.41
C LEU A 217 -6.41 12.66 -12.81
N GLU A 218 -5.39 13.51 -12.71
CA GLU A 218 -4.00 13.11 -12.92
C GLU A 218 -3.11 13.82 -11.91
N LEU A 219 -2.17 13.09 -11.33
CA LEU A 219 -1.18 13.63 -10.40
C LEU A 219 0.18 13.01 -10.74
N ARG A 220 1.20 13.86 -10.91
CA ARG A 220 2.56 13.37 -11.13
C ARG A 220 3.58 14.17 -10.33
N SER A 221 4.64 13.54 -9.91
CA SER A 221 5.82 14.22 -9.43
C SER A 221 6.64 14.77 -10.60
N THR A 222 7.22 15.96 -10.46
CA THR A 222 7.97 16.61 -11.55
C THR A 222 9.28 15.90 -11.89
N ASP A 223 9.80 15.07 -10.99
CA ASP A 223 10.94 14.17 -11.24
C ASP A 223 10.56 12.92 -12.03
N GLY A 224 9.25 12.72 -12.33
CA GLY A 224 8.75 11.61 -13.11
C GLY A 224 8.76 10.27 -12.39
N GLU A 225 8.93 10.25 -11.07
CA GLU A 225 9.05 9.01 -10.28
C GLU A 225 7.70 8.46 -9.82
N HIS A 226 6.67 9.30 -9.71
CA HIS A 226 5.31 8.92 -9.31
C HIS A 226 4.29 9.51 -10.27
N HIS A 227 3.38 8.68 -10.75
CA HIS A 227 2.34 9.11 -11.68
C HIS A 227 1.03 8.36 -11.40
N PHE A 228 -0.03 9.10 -11.11
CA PHE A 228 -1.40 8.61 -10.97
C PHE A 228 -2.23 9.14 -12.13
N THR A 229 -2.89 8.26 -12.87
CA THR A 229 -3.76 8.61 -14.00
C THR A 229 -5.13 8.01 -13.78
N LEU A 230 -6.18 8.80 -13.95
CA LEU A 230 -7.56 8.30 -13.91
C LEU A 230 -7.74 7.13 -14.87
N ASP A 231 -8.19 5.99 -14.36
CA ASP A 231 -8.59 4.82 -15.13
C ASP A 231 -10.11 4.72 -15.24
N ALA A 232 -10.81 4.83 -14.10
CA ALA A 232 -12.26 4.75 -14.08
C ALA A 232 -12.88 5.73 -13.06
N LEU A 233 -14.03 6.28 -13.42
CA LEU A 233 -14.90 7.07 -12.54
C LEU A 233 -16.32 6.53 -12.65
N GLN A 234 -16.85 5.95 -11.57
CA GLN A 234 -18.16 5.33 -11.54
C GLN A 234 -19.02 5.93 -10.44
N LYS A 235 -20.21 6.37 -10.77
CA LYS A 235 -21.22 6.72 -9.76
C LYS A 235 -21.70 5.44 -9.09
N ARG A 236 -21.40 5.28 -7.80
CA ARG A 236 -21.70 4.06 -7.05
C ARG A 236 -21.92 4.37 -5.58
N SER A 237 -23.10 4.03 -5.09
CA SER A 237 -23.41 4.13 -3.66
C SER A 237 -23.10 2.80 -2.96
N ALA A 238 -22.20 2.86 -1.98
CA ALA A 238 -21.85 1.74 -1.10
C ALA A 238 -21.44 2.29 0.26
N ASP A 239 -21.47 1.46 1.29
CA ASP A 239 -20.97 1.86 2.60
C ASP A 239 -19.44 1.96 2.60
N ILE A 240 -18.92 3.11 3.04
CA ILE A 240 -17.50 3.30 3.31
C ILE A 240 -17.22 2.76 4.71
N VAL A 241 -16.58 1.61 4.77
CA VAL A 241 -16.34 0.89 6.02
C VAL A 241 -14.88 1.00 6.42
N GLU A 242 -14.62 1.38 7.67
CA GLU A 242 -13.29 1.25 8.28
C GLU A 242 -12.94 -0.25 8.40
N TRP A 243 -11.72 -0.61 8.05
CA TRP A 243 -11.27 -1.99 8.21
C TRP A 243 -10.70 -2.21 9.60
N LYS A 244 -11.20 -3.23 10.28
CA LYS A 244 -10.58 -3.77 11.49
C LYS A 244 -9.51 -4.77 11.10
N VAL A 245 -8.32 -4.54 11.61
CA VAL A 245 -7.15 -5.39 11.42
C VAL A 245 -6.52 -5.74 12.77
N ARG A 246 -5.77 -6.83 12.80
CA ARG A 246 -5.04 -7.23 14.01
C ARG A 246 -3.70 -6.50 14.10
N LEU A 247 -3.10 -6.49 15.28
CA LEU A 247 -1.75 -5.99 15.55
C LEU A 247 -1.53 -4.53 15.10
N VAL A 248 -2.46 -3.66 15.41
CA VAL A 248 -2.32 -2.22 15.13
C VAL A 248 -1.41 -1.60 16.18
N LYS A 249 -0.42 -0.83 15.71
CA LYS A 249 0.46 -0.01 16.53
C LYS A 249 0.28 1.46 16.17
N GLU A 250 -0.18 2.23 17.15
CA GLU A 250 -0.26 3.69 17.02
C GLU A 250 1.14 4.29 17.09
N VAL A 251 1.43 5.17 16.15
CA VAL A 251 2.71 5.90 16.09
C VAL A 251 2.46 7.36 15.73
N SER A 252 3.42 8.22 15.99
CA SER A 252 3.42 9.56 15.41
C SER A 252 4.00 9.53 13.99
N ARG A 253 3.72 10.56 13.17
CA ARG A 253 4.31 10.66 11.83
C ARG A 253 5.85 10.63 11.86
N PRO A 254 6.58 11.34 12.76
CA PRO A 254 8.02 11.20 12.88
C PRO A 254 8.49 9.77 13.19
N GLN A 255 7.82 9.08 14.13
CA GLN A 255 8.15 7.68 14.46
C GLN A 255 7.90 6.74 13.25
N PHE A 256 6.84 6.99 12.48
CA PHE A 256 6.57 6.25 11.26
C PHE A 256 7.69 6.44 10.22
N ARG A 257 8.11 7.69 9.99
CA ARG A 257 9.19 8.00 9.05
C ARG A 257 10.52 7.33 9.45
N ASP A 258 10.88 7.45 10.73
CA ASP A 258 12.05 6.79 11.28
C ASP A 258 11.98 5.25 11.14
N TYR A 259 10.80 4.68 11.36
CA TYR A 259 10.59 3.25 11.08
C TYR A 259 10.83 2.91 9.61
N CYS A 260 10.26 3.67 8.67
CA CYS A 260 10.45 3.43 7.24
C CYS A 260 11.92 3.57 6.83
N GLN A 261 12.62 4.60 7.30
CA GLN A 261 14.05 4.77 7.02
C GLN A 261 14.88 3.58 7.52
N ARG A 262 14.63 3.12 8.74
CA ARG A 262 15.31 1.92 9.27
C ARG A 262 14.95 0.65 8.53
N LEU A 263 13.67 0.47 8.19
CA LEU A 263 13.20 -0.70 7.44
C LEU A 263 13.91 -0.83 6.10
N HIS A 264 14.02 0.27 5.36
CA HIS A 264 14.59 0.24 4.02
C HIS A 264 16.13 0.18 4.04
N LYS A 265 16.77 0.89 4.97
CA LYS A 265 18.23 0.92 5.09
C LYS A 265 18.80 -0.30 5.82
N HIS A 266 18.11 -0.79 6.86
CA HIS A 266 18.57 -1.88 7.71
C HIS A 266 17.43 -2.89 7.96
N PRO A 267 16.91 -3.56 6.90
CA PRO A 267 15.73 -4.41 7.01
C PRO A 267 15.90 -5.55 8.00
N MET A 268 17.05 -6.23 8.00
CA MET A 268 17.31 -7.36 8.90
C MET A 268 17.26 -6.98 10.36
N GLN A 269 17.82 -5.83 10.72
CA GLN A 269 17.77 -5.32 12.11
C GLN A 269 16.34 -4.93 12.48
N THR A 270 15.60 -4.31 11.55
CA THR A 270 14.22 -3.90 11.76
C THR A 270 13.31 -5.10 11.95
N PHE A 271 13.44 -6.15 11.14
CA PHE A 271 12.70 -7.40 11.30
C PHE A 271 13.02 -8.07 12.64
N LYS A 272 14.29 -8.16 13.00
CA LYS A 272 14.71 -8.71 14.28
C LYS A 272 14.11 -7.95 15.47
N SER A 273 14.08 -6.61 15.41
CA SER A 273 13.48 -5.77 16.46
C SER A 273 11.97 -5.94 16.59
N ASN A 274 11.31 -6.33 15.51
CA ASN A 274 9.88 -6.68 15.48
C ASN A 274 9.60 -8.14 15.87
N GLY A 275 10.61 -8.90 16.28
CA GLY A 275 10.49 -10.32 16.61
C GLY A 275 10.39 -11.25 15.39
N GLN A 276 10.61 -10.73 14.18
CA GLN A 276 10.56 -11.50 12.94
C GLN A 276 11.94 -12.11 12.65
N ARG A 277 11.93 -13.35 12.17
CA ARG A 277 13.14 -14.02 11.65
C ARG A 277 13.01 -14.14 10.14
N VAL A 278 13.92 -13.51 9.43
CA VAL A 278 13.98 -13.47 7.97
C VAL A 278 15.29 -14.06 7.50
N TYR A 279 15.23 -14.82 6.44
CA TYR A 279 16.40 -15.45 5.84
C TYR A 279 16.37 -15.08 4.35
N PRO A 280 17.00 -13.98 3.96
CA PRO A 280 17.00 -13.53 2.57
C PRO A 280 17.75 -14.53 1.69
N GLN A 281 17.32 -14.64 0.45
CA GLN A 281 17.92 -15.51 -0.57
C GLN A 281 18.38 -14.65 -1.75
N ASN A 282 19.40 -15.11 -2.45
CA ASN A 282 19.83 -14.52 -3.71
C ASN A 282 18.87 -14.97 -4.87
N GLU A 283 19.14 -14.51 -6.07
CA GLU A 283 18.33 -14.83 -7.27
C GLU A 283 18.34 -16.33 -7.61
N GLN A 284 19.38 -17.05 -7.19
CA GLN A 284 19.53 -18.50 -7.36
C GLN A 284 18.77 -19.30 -6.30
N GLY A 285 18.22 -18.61 -5.28
CA GLY A 285 17.49 -19.23 -4.17
C GLY A 285 18.38 -19.71 -3.03
N ASP A 286 19.67 -19.36 -3.04
CA ASP A 286 20.59 -19.67 -1.96
C ASP A 286 20.44 -18.63 -0.83
N PHE A 287 20.55 -19.08 0.42
CA PHE A 287 20.51 -18.17 1.56
C PHE A 287 21.73 -17.26 1.57
N LEU A 288 21.50 -15.97 1.77
CA LEU A 288 22.60 -15.02 1.97
C LEU A 288 23.36 -15.35 3.24
N SER A 289 24.68 -15.14 3.22
CA SER A 289 25.49 -15.13 4.43
C SER A 289 25.04 -14.02 5.39
N GLU A 290 25.43 -14.09 6.66
CA GLU A 290 25.08 -13.06 7.63
C GLU A 290 25.58 -11.67 7.22
N ALA A 291 26.78 -11.57 6.63
CA ALA A 291 27.35 -10.32 6.14
C ALA A 291 26.53 -9.74 4.97
N GLU A 292 26.22 -10.56 3.95
CA GLU A 292 25.40 -10.15 2.81
C GLU A 292 24.00 -9.74 3.25
N ALA A 293 23.42 -10.46 4.22
CA ALA A 293 22.11 -10.14 4.76
C ALA A 293 22.10 -8.80 5.52
N LEU A 294 23.19 -8.42 6.18
CA LEU A 294 23.31 -7.13 6.87
C LEU A 294 23.43 -5.95 5.88
N ASP A 295 24.04 -6.18 4.72
CA ASP A 295 24.18 -5.16 3.67
C ASP A 295 22.94 -5.06 2.76
N TRP A 296 22.00 -6.02 2.88
CA TRP A 296 20.77 -5.99 2.10
C TRP A 296 19.89 -4.80 2.46
N GLN A 297 19.40 -4.11 1.41
CA GLN A 297 18.51 -2.96 1.53
C GLN A 297 17.23 -3.20 0.73
N ILE A 298 16.14 -2.60 1.17
CA ILE A 298 14.87 -2.59 0.44
C ILE A 298 14.79 -1.29 -0.36
N PRO A 299 14.44 -1.31 -1.65
CA PRO A 299 14.22 -0.10 -2.43
C PRO A 299 13.29 0.89 -1.72
N TYR A 300 13.61 2.18 -1.77
CA TYR A 300 12.83 3.22 -1.09
C TYR A 300 12.74 4.50 -1.90
N ASN A 301 11.55 4.76 -2.38
CA ASN A 301 11.22 6.00 -3.08
C ASN A 301 9.84 6.50 -2.63
N PRO A 302 9.76 7.14 -1.47
CA PRO A 302 8.47 7.54 -0.91
C PRO A 302 7.86 8.72 -1.67
N ILE A 303 6.54 8.81 -1.64
CA ILE A 303 5.78 9.97 -2.12
C ILE A 303 6.21 11.24 -1.36
N GLU A 304 6.53 11.12 -0.09
CA GLU A 304 6.98 12.21 0.79
C GLU A 304 8.47 12.04 1.10
N ARG A 305 9.30 13.07 0.84
CA ARG A 305 10.75 13.06 1.13
C ARG A 305 11.12 13.65 2.49
N GLU A 306 10.17 14.35 3.16
CA GLU A 306 10.35 14.99 4.48
C GLU A 306 9.58 14.27 5.59
#